data_887e319a1af0f3c33f757aba63ec85a6
#
_entry.id   887e319a1af0f3c33f757aba63ec85a6
#
_cell.length_a   1.000
_cell.length_b   1.000
_cell.length_c   1.000
_cell.angle_alpha   90.00
_cell.angle_beta   90.00
_cell.angle_gamma   90.00
#
_symmetry.space_group_name_H-M   'P 1'
#
loop_
_entity.id
_entity.type
_entity.pdbx_description
1 polymer ?
#
loop_
_entity_poly.entity_id
_entity_poly.type
_entity_poly.pdbx_seq_one_letter_code
_entity_poly.pdbx_strand_id
1 'polypeptide(L)'
;MAYTLANLQDDIRNYTEVDSSVFSTGVLNTIIKNSENRIYREADSDDNRFYATSNLASGSRYVTIPSDLRFIRYVQLTDSNGDQTFLEKKDTSYMATFYDTPGTASGIPKYYANWDANYWVVAPTPNSTNLITLAYTK
;
A
#
# COMPACT_ATOMS: atom_id res chain seq x y z
N MET A 1 28.99 -7.80 16.04
CA MET A 1 27.99 -8.87 16.27
C MET A 1 26.62 -8.26 16.00
N ALA A 2 25.79 -8.90 15.16
CA ALA A 2 24.45 -8.36 14.88
C ALA A 2 23.55 -8.56 16.11
N TYR A 3 22.80 -7.53 16.51
CA TYR A 3 21.80 -7.61 17.56
C TYR A 3 20.59 -8.43 17.06
N THR A 4 20.20 -9.45 17.80
CA THR A 4 19.16 -10.40 17.36
C THR A 4 17.86 -10.24 18.16
N LEU A 5 16.76 -10.83 17.66
CA LEU A 5 15.50 -10.88 18.40
C LEU A 5 15.66 -11.55 19.78
N ALA A 6 16.49 -12.60 19.88
CA ALA A 6 16.78 -13.25 21.14
C ALA A 6 17.47 -12.30 22.14
N ASN A 7 18.45 -11.54 21.66
CA ASN A 7 19.11 -10.52 22.49
C ASN A 7 18.11 -9.48 23.02
N LEU A 8 17.19 -9.01 22.16
CA LEU A 8 16.15 -8.07 22.57
C LEU A 8 15.20 -8.65 23.63
N GLN A 9 14.81 -9.91 23.47
CA GLN A 9 13.96 -10.61 24.45
C GLN A 9 14.65 -10.76 25.81
N ASP A 10 15.95 -11.12 25.80
CA ASP A 10 16.74 -11.26 27.02
C ASP A 10 16.98 -9.90 27.70
N ASP A 11 17.25 -8.86 26.93
CA ASP A 11 17.39 -7.50 27.46
C ASP A 11 16.09 -6.98 28.08
N ILE A 12 14.94 -7.24 27.47
CA ILE A 12 13.63 -6.89 28.05
C ILE A 12 13.41 -7.59 29.40
N ARG A 13 13.71 -8.90 29.47
CA ARG A 13 13.59 -9.64 30.73
C ARG A 13 14.53 -9.10 31.81
N ASN A 14 15.77 -8.85 31.44
CA ASN A 14 16.78 -8.32 32.36
C ASN A 14 16.41 -6.92 32.87
N TYR A 15 15.91 -6.04 31.96
CA TYR A 15 15.49 -4.69 32.31
C TYR A 15 14.25 -4.65 33.22
N THR A 16 13.31 -5.59 33.00
CA THR A 16 12.08 -5.69 33.79
C THR A 16 12.23 -6.55 35.04
N GLU A 17 13.38 -7.21 35.20
CA GLU A 17 13.64 -8.18 36.28
C GLU A 17 12.60 -9.32 36.35
N VAL A 18 12.10 -9.74 35.17
CA VAL A 18 11.03 -10.74 35.03
C VAL A 18 11.53 -11.93 34.23
N ASP A 19 11.36 -13.12 34.76
CA ASP A 19 11.81 -14.35 34.10
C ASP A 19 10.86 -14.85 32.99
N SER A 20 11.24 -15.94 32.34
CA SER A 20 10.49 -16.55 31.23
C SER A 20 9.17 -17.21 31.66
N SER A 21 8.92 -17.40 32.95
CA SER A 21 7.66 -17.96 33.46
C SER A 21 6.53 -16.92 33.40
N VAL A 22 6.88 -15.65 33.56
CA VAL A 22 5.94 -14.51 33.47
C VAL A 22 5.95 -13.91 32.07
N PHE A 23 7.16 -13.58 31.54
CA PHE A 23 7.32 -13.11 30.16
C PHE A 23 7.79 -14.26 29.25
N SER A 24 6.83 -15.10 28.87
CA SER A 24 7.10 -16.14 27.87
C SER A 24 7.52 -15.52 26.52
N THR A 25 8.26 -16.25 25.72
CA THR A 25 8.67 -15.81 24.37
C THR A 25 7.49 -15.40 23.51
N GLY A 26 6.33 -16.07 23.64
CA GLY A 26 5.11 -15.71 22.90
C GLY A 26 4.54 -14.34 23.30
N VAL A 27 4.50 -14.03 24.62
CA VAL A 27 4.06 -12.73 25.12
C VAL A 27 5.01 -11.62 24.64
N LEU A 28 6.32 -11.83 24.77
CA LEU A 28 7.32 -10.87 24.30
C LEU A 28 7.21 -10.60 22.80
N ASN A 29 7.06 -11.63 21.98
CA ASN A 29 6.86 -11.47 20.53
C ASN A 29 5.62 -10.64 20.21
N THR A 30 4.54 -10.81 20.95
CA THR A 30 3.33 -10.01 20.77
C THR A 30 3.56 -8.54 21.12
N ILE A 31 4.25 -8.27 22.25
CA ILE A 31 4.58 -6.90 22.66
C ILE A 31 5.50 -6.23 21.66
N ILE A 32 6.56 -6.92 21.23
CA ILE A 32 7.51 -6.41 20.23
C ILE A 32 6.78 -6.08 18.93
N LYS A 33 5.96 -7.01 18.42
CA LYS A 33 5.19 -6.79 17.19
C LYS A 33 4.22 -5.60 17.29
N ASN A 34 3.57 -5.42 18.43
CA ASN A 34 2.71 -4.27 18.65
C ASN A 34 3.50 -2.94 18.67
N SER A 35 4.70 -2.97 19.26
CA SER A 35 5.61 -1.82 19.28
C SER A 35 6.14 -1.49 17.88
N GLU A 36 6.54 -2.48 17.10
CA GLU A 36 6.92 -2.31 15.69
C GLU A 36 5.77 -1.70 14.87
N ASN A 37 4.56 -2.24 15.01
CA ASN A 37 3.38 -1.69 14.33
C ASN A 37 3.08 -0.24 14.71
N ARG A 38 3.40 0.16 15.94
CA ARG A 38 3.25 1.55 16.37
C ARG A 38 4.33 2.43 15.74
N ILE A 39 5.58 1.98 15.75
CA ILE A 39 6.70 2.69 15.10
C ILE A 39 6.40 2.90 13.61
N TYR A 40 5.97 1.85 12.90
CA TYR A 40 5.63 1.95 11.48
C TYR A 40 4.46 2.88 11.17
N ARG A 41 3.55 3.10 12.10
CA ARG A 41 2.46 4.08 11.94
C ARG A 41 2.88 5.52 12.21
N GLU A 42 3.82 5.72 13.14
CA GLU A 42 4.24 7.04 13.60
C GLU A 42 5.48 7.54 12.86
N ALA A 43 6.37 6.62 12.44
CA ALA A 43 7.60 6.96 11.74
C ALA A 43 7.43 6.78 10.22
N ASP A 44 7.51 7.88 9.49
CA ASP A 44 7.60 7.88 8.02
C ASP A 44 9.06 7.62 7.62
N SER A 45 9.44 6.34 7.57
CA SER A 45 10.78 5.90 7.16
C SER A 45 10.80 5.46 5.70
N ASP A 46 11.89 5.76 4.99
CA ASP A 46 12.10 5.27 3.63
C ASP A 46 12.24 3.74 3.57
N ASP A 47 12.67 3.10 4.66
CA ASP A 47 12.75 1.63 4.77
C ASP A 47 11.39 0.95 4.64
N ASN A 48 10.30 1.68 4.91
CA ASN A 48 8.93 1.19 4.79
C ASN A 48 8.29 1.52 3.44
N ARG A 49 9.06 2.05 2.48
CA ARG A 49 8.58 2.37 1.14
C ARG A 49 8.65 1.14 0.24
N PHE A 50 7.52 0.77 -0.32
CA PHE A 50 7.38 -0.34 -1.24
C PHE A 50 6.78 0.12 -2.57
N TYR A 51 7.07 -0.68 -3.60
CA TYR A 51 6.55 -0.45 -4.94
C TYR A 51 5.81 -1.70 -5.40
N ALA A 52 4.59 -1.54 -5.86
CA ALA A 52 3.83 -2.58 -6.53
C ALA A 52 3.53 -2.15 -7.96
N THR A 53 3.64 -3.08 -8.89
CA THR A 53 3.34 -2.85 -10.30
C THR A 53 2.26 -3.81 -10.77
N SER A 54 1.38 -3.35 -11.65
CA SER A 54 0.36 -4.17 -12.28
C SER A 54 0.08 -3.67 -13.70
N ASN A 55 -0.34 -4.58 -14.57
CA ASN A 55 -0.79 -4.22 -15.89
C ASN A 55 -2.28 -3.87 -15.85
N LEU A 56 -2.60 -2.66 -16.24
CA LEU A 56 -3.96 -2.18 -16.40
C LEU A 56 -4.38 -2.46 -17.84
N ALA A 57 -5.21 -3.51 -18.03
CA ALA A 57 -5.64 -3.93 -19.36
C ALA A 57 -6.60 -2.91 -20.01
N SER A 58 -6.56 -2.82 -21.34
CA SER A 58 -7.55 -2.05 -22.10
C SER A 58 -8.98 -2.50 -21.76
N GLY A 59 -9.87 -1.55 -21.53
CA GLY A 59 -11.27 -1.78 -21.14
C GLY A 59 -11.47 -2.14 -19.68
N SER A 60 -10.43 -2.43 -18.91
CA SER A 60 -10.52 -2.69 -17.46
C SER A 60 -10.23 -1.44 -16.66
N ARG A 61 -11.15 -1.03 -15.81
CA ARG A 61 -10.97 0.16 -14.95
C ARG A 61 -10.66 -0.16 -13.49
N TYR A 62 -10.54 -1.43 -13.15
CA TYR A 62 -10.30 -1.87 -11.77
C TYR A 62 -8.86 -2.31 -11.58
N VAL A 63 -8.26 -1.85 -10.48
CA VAL A 63 -6.88 -2.14 -10.08
C VAL A 63 -6.90 -2.73 -8.68
N THR A 64 -6.24 -3.87 -8.51
CA THR A 64 -6.13 -4.53 -7.20
C THR A 64 -5.25 -3.71 -6.26
N ILE A 65 -5.70 -3.56 -5.03
CA ILE A 65 -4.98 -2.90 -3.94
C ILE A 65 -4.10 -3.93 -3.23
N PRO A 66 -2.81 -3.66 -2.98
CA PRO A 66 -2.01 -4.52 -2.11
C PRO A 66 -2.63 -4.64 -0.72
N SER A 67 -2.72 -5.86 -0.19
CA SER A 67 -3.36 -6.14 1.11
C SER A 67 -2.62 -5.56 2.31
N ASP A 68 -1.34 -5.23 2.14
CA ASP A 68 -0.46 -4.64 3.14
C ASP A 68 -0.32 -3.10 3.02
N LEU A 69 -1.11 -2.49 2.14
CA LEU A 69 -1.09 -1.05 1.91
C LEU A 69 -1.64 -0.29 3.12
N ARG A 70 -0.86 0.66 3.65
CA ARG A 70 -1.28 1.60 4.70
C ARG A 70 -1.44 3.02 4.16
N PHE A 71 -0.38 3.56 3.55
CA PHE A 71 -0.40 4.92 3.01
C PHE A 71 0.08 4.94 1.57
N ILE A 72 -0.67 5.62 0.72
CA ILE A 72 -0.31 5.84 -0.68
C ILE A 72 0.59 7.07 -0.74
N ARG A 73 1.75 6.94 -1.38
CA ARG A 73 2.62 8.07 -1.69
C ARG A 73 2.27 8.66 -3.05
N TYR A 74 2.22 7.82 -4.06
CA TYR A 74 1.73 8.20 -5.38
C TYR A 74 1.28 6.95 -6.16
N VAL A 75 0.45 7.21 -7.15
CA VAL A 75 0.06 6.23 -8.17
C VAL A 75 0.49 6.79 -9.53
N GLN A 76 1.31 6.03 -10.24
CA GLN A 76 1.88 6.42 -11.52
C GLN A 76 1.43 5.44 -12.59
N LEU A 77 1.12 5.96 -13.76
CA LEU A 77 0.82 5.18 -14.94
C LEU A 77 1.92 5.42 -15.98
N THR A 78 2.41 4.34 -16.60
CA THR A 78 3.33 4.39 -17.72
C THR A 78 2.61 3.83 -18.93
N ASP A 79 2.52 4.60 -19.99
CA ASP A 79 1.87 4.20 -21.22
C ASP A 79 2.79 3.33 -22.11
N SER A 80 2.29 2.92 -23.28
CA SER A 80 3.03 2.09 -24.23
C SER A 80 4.25 2.80 -24.86
N ASN A 81 4.31 4.14 -24.79
CA ASN A 81 5.44 4.94 -25.28
C ASN A 81 6.51 5.17 -24.20
N GLY A 82 6.22 4.80 -22.95
CA GLY A 82 7.07 5.04 -21.80
C GLY A 82 6.79 6.39 -21.10
N ASP A 83 5.78 7.12 -21.55
CA ASP A 83 5.38 8.37 -20.91
C ASP A 83 4.73 8.11 -19.56
N GLN A 84 5.17 8.86 -18.55
CA GLN A 84 4.73 8.69 -17.17
C GLN A 84 3.75 9.78 -16.76
N THR A 85 2.62 9.38 -16.19
CA THR A 85 1.58 10.26 -15.67
C THR A 85 1.23 9.88 -14.25
N PHE A 86 1.18 10.84 -13.33
CA PHE A 86 0.69 10.61 -11.98
C PHE A 86 -0.83 10.72 -11.93
N LEU A 87 -1.48 9.73 -11.31
CA LEU A 87 -2.92 9.73 -11.15
C LEU A 87 -3.32 10.55 -9.92
N GLU A 88 -4.33 11.38 -10.09
CA GLU A 88 -4.90 12.18 -9.01
C GLU A 88 -6.01 11.38 -8.30
N LYS A 89 -5.98 11.37 -6.97
CA LYS A 89 -7.05 10.74 -6.18
C LYS A 89 -8.31 11.59 -6.20
N LYS A 90 -9.42 10.98 -6.56
CA LYS A 90 -10.76 11.60 -6.50
C LYS A 90 -11.67 10.78 -5.60
N ASP A 91 -12.82 11.33 -5.26
CA ASP A 91 -13.88 10.61 -4.57
C ASP A 91 -14.65 9.70 -5.54
N THR A 92 -15.23 8.62 -5.00
CA THR A 92 -16.02 7.67 -5.79
C THR A 92 -17.26 8.33 -6.42
N SER A 93 -17.84 9.32 -5.74
CA SER A 93 -18.96 10.10 -6.27
C SER A 93 -18.58 10.90 -7.51
N TYR A 94 -17.36 11.45 -7.56
CA TYR A 94 -16.82 12.09 -8.75
C TYR A 94 -16.73 11.12 -9.92
N MET A 95 -16.21 9.90 -9.67
CA MET A 95 -16.12 8.86 -10.69
C MET A 95 -17.50 8.46 -11.22
N ALA A 96 -18.48 8.32 -10.32
CA ALA A 96 -19.86 7.98 -10.69
C ALA A 96 -20.53 9.08 -11.51
N THR A 97 -20.25 10.34 -11.22
CA THR A 97 -20.87 11.48 -11.92
C THR A 97 -20.28 11.72 -13.31
N PHE A 98 -18.95 11.66 -13.43
CA PHE A 98 -18.27 12.05 -14.66
C PHE A 98 -17.80 10.87 -15.52
N TYR A 99 -17.75 9.66 -14.95
CA TYR A 99 -17.24 8.46 -15.60
C TYR A 99 -18.08 7.23 -15.24
N ASP A 100 -19.40 7.41 -15.22
CA ASP A 100 -20.38 6.39 -14.79
C ASP A 100 -20.38 5.14 -15.70
N THR A 101 -20.27 5.36 -17.01
CA THR A 101 -20.39 4.30 -18.00
C THR A 101 -19.00 3.91 -18.54
N PRO A 102 -18.53 2.66 -18.28
CA PRO A 102 -17.32 2.15 -18.92
C PRO A 102 -17.46 2.18 -20.45
N GLY A 103 -16.45 2.76 -21.11
CA GLY A 103 -16.42 2.87 -22.57
C GLY A 103 -16.95 4.17 -23.16
N THR A 104 -17.76 4.95 -22.45
CA THR A 104 -18.21 6.26 -22.92
C THR A 104 -17.07 7.29 -22.88
N ALA A 105 -16.22 7.21 -21.86
CA ALA A 105 -14.99 7.97 -21.77
C ALA A 105 -13.80 7.01 -21.67
N SER A 106 -13.18 6.69 -22.80
CA SER A 106 -11.96 5.88 -22.85
C SER A 106 -10.75 6.72 -23.20
N GLY A 107 -9.62 6.39 -22.61
CA GLY A 107 -8.37 7.14 -22.82
C GLY A 107 -7.29 6.72 -21.82
N ILE A 108 -6.25 7.55 -21.72
CA ILE A 108 -5.22 7.38 -20.71
C ILE A 108 -5.79 7.80 -19.34
N PRO A 109 -5.79 6.91 -18.34
CA PRO A 109 -6.27 7.25 -17.00
C PRO A 109 -5.53 8.43 -16.38
N LYS A 110 -6.28 9.30 -15.70
CA LYS A 110 -5.77 10.48 -14.99
C LYS A 110 -6.15 10.49 -13.52
N TYR A 111 -7.22 9.78 -13.17
CA TYR A 111 -7.79 9.75 -11.83
C TYR A 111 -7.93 8.33 -11.32
N TYR A 112 -7.88 8.20 -9.99
CA TYR A 112 -8.24 6.97 -9.32
C TYR A 112 -9.09 7.27 -8.08
N ALA A 113 -9.93 6.33 -7.70
CA ALA A 113 -10.74 6.40 -6.48
C ALA A 113 -10.83 5.02 -5.81
N ASN A 114 -11.10 5.01 -4.52
CA ASN A 114 -11.37 3.76 -3.82
C ASN A 114 -12.73 3.24 -4.28
N TRP A 115 -12.77 2.02 -4.79
CA TRP A 115 -14.02 1.35 -5.15
C TRP A 115 -14.55 0.51 -3.98
N ASP A 116 -13.69 -0.37 -3.49
CA ASP A 116 -13.93 -1.17 -2.30
C ASP A 116 -12.61 -1.44 -1.55
N ALA A 117 -12.60 -2.39 -0.61
CA ALA A 117 -11.42 -2.72 0.18
C ALA A 117 -10.29 -3.34 -0.66
N ASN A 118 -10.60 -3.92 -1.82
CA ASN A 118 -9.66 -4.67 -2.64
C ASN A 118 -9.30 -3.98 -3.96
N TYR A 119 -10.13 -3.03 -4.41
CA TYR A 119 -10.00 -2.43 -5.74
C TYR A 119 -10.08 -0.91 -5.71
N TRP A 120 -9.26 -0.29 -6.54
CA TRP A 120 -9.45 1.06 -7.02
C TRP A 120 -10.13 1.04 -8.38
N VAL A 121 -10.87 2.10 -8.67
CA VAL A 121 -11.38 2.41 -10.00
C VAL A 121 -10.54 3.53 -10.59
N VAL A 122 -10.14 3.40 -11.86
CA VAL A 122 -9.42 4.43 -12.60
C VAL A 122 -10.31 5.05 -13.67
N ALA A 123 -10.04 6.30 -14.03
CA ALA A 123 -10.78 7.01 -15.05
C ALA A 123 -9.87 8.01 -15.80
N PRO A 124 -10.11 8.22 -17.11
CA PRO A 124 -10.98 7.46 -18.02
C PRO A 124 -10.69 5.95 -18.06
N THR A 125 -11.63 5.16 -18.61
CA THR A 125 -11.36 3.73 -18.86
C THR A 125 -10.18 3.57 -19.81
N PRO A 126 -9.17 2.74 -19.49
CA PRO A 126 -8.01 2.57 -20.35
C PRO A 126 -8.36 2.12 -21.76
N ASN A 127 -7.86 2.79 -22.77
CA ASN A 127 -7.98 2.42 -24.18
C ASN A 127 -6.83 1.54 -24.70
N SER A 128 -5.80 1.37 -23.88
CA SER A 128 -4.63 0.54 -24.14
C SER A 128 -4.15 -0.13 -22.85
N THR A 129 -3.27 -1.12 -22.98
CA THR A 129 -2.60 -1.70 -21.80
C THR A 129 -1.52 -0.74 -21.31
N ASN A 130 -1.60 -0.37 -20.03
CA ASN A 130 -0.66 0.53 -19.38
C ASN A 130 -0.08 -0.15 -18.13
N LEU A 131 1.16 0.21 -17.78
CA LEU A 131 1.74 -0.21 -16.51
C LEU A 131 1.34 0.77 -15.41
N ILE A 132 0.72 0.29 -14.36
CA ILE A 132 0.46 1.08 -13.15
C ILE A 132 1.48 0.73 -12.08
N THR A 133 2.08 1.76 -11.49
CA THR A 133 3.05 1.65 -10.39
C THR A 133 2.52 2.39 -9.18
N LEU A 134 2.45 1.69 -8.08
CA LEU A 134 2.05 2.23 -6.79
C LEU A 134 3.28 2.34 -5.90
N ALA A 135 3.56 3.53 -5.38
CA ALA A 135 4.48 3.74 -4.26
C ALA A 135 3.67 3.90 -2.98
N TYR A 136 3.95 3.07 -1.99
CA TYR A 136 3.17 3.01 -0.76
C TYR A 136 4.04 2.66 0.46
N THR A 137 3.46 2.83 1.63
CA THR A 137 4.03 2.36 2.91
C THR A 137 3.18 1.21 3.43
N LYS A 138 3.80 0.14 3.89
CA LYS A 138 3.14 -1.00 4.53
C LYS A 138 3.41 -1.08 6.03
#